data_b6a1e54e552e3218a7c34032c5af258d
#
_entry.id   b6a1e54e552e3218a7c34032c5af258d
#
_cell.length_a   1.000
_cell.length_b   1.000
_cell.length_c   1.000
_cell.angle_alpha   90.00
_cell.angle_beta   90.00
_cell.angle_gamma   90.00
#
_symmetry.space_group_name_H-M   'P 1'
#
loop_
_entity.id
_entity.type
_entity.pdbx_description
1 polymer ?
#
loop_
_entity_poly.entity_id
_entity_poly.type
_entity_poly.pdbx_seq_one_letter_code
_entity_poly.pdbx_strand_id
1 'polypeptide(L)'
;MFIKSNKSLNFSKNPRPLGNIRFLIIHYTGMQSARVSMNKLKNPNSKVSCHYFIERNGNIYRMVSDNKIAWHAGKSKWKGFNNLNKYSIGIEIQNKGHFFGYQNFTKKQIFSLIKLIKILIKKYKIKKENVLGHSDIAPLRKVDPGEKFPW
;
A
#
# COMPACT_ATOMS: atom_id res chain seq x y z
N MET A 1 -9.33 2.75 16.22
CA MET A 1 -9.41 2.78 14.75
C MET A 1 -10.05 1.49 14.28
N PHE A 2 -11.14 1.57 13.54
CA PHE A 2 -11.83 0.40 13.01
C PHE A 2 -11.30 0.07 11.61
N ILE A 3 -10.87 -1.17 11.40
CA ILE A 3 -10.39 -1.68 10.10
C ILE A 3 -11.38 -2.71 9.60
N LYS A 4 -12.02 -2.41 8.48
CA LYS A 4 -12.99 -3.31 7.82
C LYS A 4 -12.24 -4.44 7.11
N SER A 5 -12.87 -5.59 6.92
CA SER A 5 -12.32 -6.69 6.11
C SER A 5 -12.88 -6.64 4.69
N ASN A 6 -12.00 -6.71 3.67
CA ASN A 6 -12.39 -6.87 2.26
C ASN A 6 -11.31 -7.68 1.54
N LYS A 7 -11.33 -8.99 1.78
CA LYS A 7 -10.25 -9.92 1.45
C LYS A 7 -9.96 -10.01 -0.06
N SER A 8 -8.67 -9.95 -0.40
CA SER A 8 -8.10 -10.33 -1.69
C SER A 8 -7.41 -11.69 -1.55
N LEU A 9 -7.49 -12.52 -2.59
CA LEU A 9 -6.77 -13.79 -2.70
C LEU A 9 -5.45 -13.66 -3.47
N ASN A 10 -5.10 -12.44 -3.91
CA ASN A 10 -3.87 -12.16 -4.65
C ASN A 10 -2.69 -11.99 -3.69
N PHE A 11 -2.13 -13.11 -3.25
CA PHE A 11 -0.92 -13.14 -2.42
C PHE A 11 -0.14 -14.42 -2.64
N SER A 12 1.13 -14.42 -2.30
CA SER A 12 1.98 -15.61 -2.42
C SER A 12 1.51 -16.71 -1.47
N LYS A 13 1.50 -17.97 -1.96
CA LYS A 13 1.04 -19.14 -1.18
C LYS A 13 1.79 -19.28 0.14
N ASN A 14 3.11 -19.12 0.09
CA ASN A 14 3.95 -19.22 1.28
C ASN A 14 3.79 -17.99 2.18
N PRO A 15 3.54 -18.15 3.47
CA PRO A 15 3.55 -17.05 4.42
C PRO A 15 4.97 -16.49 4.57
N ARG A 16 5.07 -15.23 5.02
CA ARG A 16 6.36 -14.67 5.44
C ARG A 16 6.43 -14.60 6.96
N PRO A 17 7.61 -14.75 7.56
CA PRO A 17 7.82 -14.41 8.96
C PRO A 17 7.52 -12.92 9.20
N LEU A 18 6.77 -12.61 10.25
CA LEU A 18 6.42 -11.21 10.58
C LEU A 18 7.66 -10.35 10.87
N GLY A 19 8.75 -10.95 11.39
CA GLY A 19 10.04 -10.30 11.59
C GLY A 19 10.74 -9.84 10.30
N ASN A 20 10.28 -10.29 9.14
CA ASN A 20 10.80 -9.83 7.85
C ASN A 20 10.16 -8.51 7.38
N ILE A 21 9.13 -8.02 8.06
CA ILE A 21 8.49 -6.74 7.70
C ILE A 21 9.42 -5.60 8.15
N ARG A 22 9.99 -4.91 7.18
CA ARG A 22 10.98 -3.83 7.37
C ARG A 22 10.51 -2.48 6.83
N PHE A 23 9.54 -2.48 5.91
CA PHE A 23 9.15 -1.30 5.14
C PHE A 23 7.63 -1.15 5.10
N LEU A 24 7.17 0.10 5.03
CA LEU A 24 5.82 0.47 4.59
C LEU A 24 5.95 1.15 3.23
N ILE A 25 5.19 0.69 2.25
CA ILE A 25 5.19 1.29 0.91
C ILE A 25 3.83 1.94 0.66
N ILE A 26 3.88 3.23 0.39
CA ILE A 26 2.69 4.04 0.13
C ILE A 26 2.46 4.12 -1.37
N HIS A 27 1.22 3.86 -1.75
CA HIS A 27 0.75 3.90 -3.13
C HIS A 27 -0.48 4.81 -3.25
N TYR A 28 -0.75 5.28 -4.45
CA TYR A 28 -2.10 5.63 -4.84
C TYR A 28 -2.66 4.58 -5.81
N THR A 29 -3.99 4.40 -5.82
CA THR A 29 -4.62 3.37 -6.67
C THR A 29 -4.51 3.64 -8.17
N GLY A 30 -4.43 4.91 -8.61
CA GLY A 30 -4.42 5.28 -10.03
C GLY A 30 -5.69 4.84 -10.76
N MET A 31 -6.85 4.88 -10.10
CA MET A 31 -8.13 4.42 -10.64
C MET A 31 -9.27 5.36 -10.25
N GLN A 32 -10.31 5.39 -11.08
CA GLN A 32 -11.39 6.38 -11.00
C GLN A 32 -12.20 6.35 -9.69
N SER A 33 -12.35 5.18 -9.05
CA SER A 33 -13.14 5.03 -7.83
C SER A 33 -12.61 3.93 -6.90
N ALA A 34 -13.03 3.99 -5.63
CA ALA A 34 -12.74 2.94 -4.65
C ALA A 34 -13.28 1.57 -5.08
N ARG A 35 -14.49 1.52 -5.65
CA ARG A 35 -15.10 0.29 -6.15
C ARG A 35 -14.25 -0.36 -7.26
N VAL A 36 -13.84 0.43 -8.25
CA VAL A 36 -12.97 -0.05 -9.35
C VAL A 36 -11.64 -0.55 -8.80
N SER A 37 -11.03 0.21 -7.88
CA SER A 37 -9.76 -0.17 -7.25
C SER A 37 -9.86 -1.48 -6.47
N MET A 38 -10.88 -1.62 -5.62
CA MET A 38 -11.08 -2.82 -4.81
C MET A 38 -11.36 -4.05 -5.69
N ASN A 39 -12.16 -3.89 -6.76
CA ASN A 39 -12.45 -4.97 -7.70
C ASN A 39 -11.16 -5.44 -8.38
N LYS A 40 -10.30 -4.52 -8.84
CA LYS A 40 -9.02 -4.87 -9.45
C LYS A 40 -8.09 -5.57 -8.45
N LEU A 41 -7.97 -5.05 -7.22
CA LEU A 41 -7.12 -5.63 -6.18
C LEU A 41 -7.57 -7.03 -5.71
N LYS A 42 -8.83 -7.40 -5.98
CA LYS A 42 -9.39 -8.73 -5.67
C LYS A 42 -9.42 -9.67 -6.88
N ASN A 43 -9.38 -9.14 -8.10
CA ASN A 43 -9.45 -9.96 -9.31
C ASN A 43 -8.16 -10.79 -9.45
N PRO A 44 -8.23 -12.14 -9.50
CA PRO A 44 -7.04 -12.99 -9.61
C PRO A 44 -6.22 -12.71 -10.88
N ASN A 45 -6.87 -12.33 -11.96
CA ASN A 45 -6.22 -12.07 -13.24
C ASN A 45 -5.39 -10.78 -13.23
N SER A 46 -5.65 -9.86 -12.29
CA SER A 46 -4.92 -8.60 -12.18
C SER A 46 -3.49 -8.76 -11.66
N LYS A 47 -3.22 -9.82 -10.90
CA LYS A 47 -1.93 -10.13 -10.25
C LYS A 47 -1.37 -8.95 -9.43
N VAL A 48 -2.27 -8.14 -8.85
CA VAL A 48 -1.94 -7.04 -7.94
C VAL A 48 -2.81 -7.10 -6.69
N SER A 49 -2.28 -6.63 -5.57
CA SER A 49 -2.98 -6.54 -4.30
C SER A 49 -2.26 -5.59 -3.35
N CYS A 50 -2.88 -5.29 -2.20
CA CYS A 50 -2.26 -4.55 -1.11
C CYS A 50 -2.68 -5.15 0.23
N HIS A 51 -1.98 -4.79 1.30
CA HIS A 51 -2.37 -5.20 2.65
C HIS A 51 -3.51 -4.32 3.17
N TYR A 52 -3.40 -3.02 2.96
CA TYR A 52 -4.40 -2.04 3.41
C TYR A 52 -4.80 -1.11 2.27
N PHE A 53 -6.08 -0.78 2.25
CA PHE A 53 -6.68 0.16 1.32
C PHE A 53 -7.38 1.27 2.10
N ILE A 54 -7.19 2.54 1.70
CA ILE A 54 -7.80 3.71 2.35
C ILE A 54 -8.66 4.47 1.34
N GLU A 55 -9.97 4.54 1.62
CA GLU A 55 -10.92 5.32 0.82
C GLU A 55 -10.78 6.82 1.06
N ARG A 56 -11.36 7.64 0.17
CA ARG A 56 -11.38 9.11 0.30
C ARG A 56 -12.05 9.62 1.59
N ASN A 57 -13.01 8.87 2.12
CA ASN A 57 -13.68 9.17 3.39
C ASN A 57 -12.86 8.77 4.64
N GLY A 58 -11.69 8.16 4.43
CA GLY A 58 -10.79 7.69 5.48
C GLY A 58 -11.09 6.27 6.00
N ASN A 59 -12.07 5.55 5.46
CA ASN A 59 -12.29 4.15 5.82
C ASN A 59 -11.07 3.32 5.42
N ILE A 60 -10.65 2.42 6.32
CA ILE A 60 -9.53 1.50 6.08
C ILE A 60 -10.06 0.09 5.92
N TYR A 61 -9.55 -0.60 4.91
CA TYR A 61 -9.84 -2.00 4.65
C TYR A 61 -8.54 -2.82 4.70
N ARG A 62 -8.59 -3.96 5.41
CA ARG A 62 -7.56 -5.00 5.28
C ARG A 62 -7.94 -5.90 4.12
N MET A 63 -7.07 -5.99 3.12
CA MET A 63 -7.27 -6.81 1.93
C MET A 63 -6.41 -8.08 1.96
N VAL A 64 -5.16 -8.00 2.40
CA VAL A 64 -4.27 -9.15 2.59
C VAL A 64 -3.75 -9.13 4.03
N SER A 65 -3.64 -10.29 4.65
CA SER A 65 -3.10 -10.41 6.01
C SER A 65 -1.60 -10.08 6.04
N ASP A 66 -1.13 -9.48 7.13
CA ASP A 66 0.26 -9.01 7.25
C ASP A 66 1.30 -10.14 7.13
N ASN A 67 0.94 -11.37 7.51
CA ASN A 67 1.80 -12.55 7.38
C ASN A 67 1.80 -13.17 5.97
N LYS A 68 1.10 -12.58 5.02
CA LYS A 68 1.11 -12.95 3.60
C LYS A 68 1.88 -11.92 2.80
N ILE A 69 2.35 -12.30 1.62
CA ILE A 69 3.07 -11.42 0.70
C ILE A 69 2.06 -10.91 -0.33
N ALA A 70 1.58 -9.68 -0.17
CA ALA A 70 0.76 -9.01 -1.17
C ALA A 70 1.62 -8.57 -2.37
N TRP A 71 1.00 -8.42 -3.53
CA TRP A 71 1.69 -8.08 -4.79
C TRP A 71 1.48 -6.60 -5.14
N HIS A 72 2.24 -5.71 -4.48
CA HIS A 72 2.09 -4.25 -4.63
C HIS A 72 3.33 -3.53 -5.16
N ALA A 73 4.54 -4.05 -4.88
CA ALA A 73 5.79 -3.36 -5.21
C ALA A 73 6.39 -3.77 -6.57
N GLY A 74 6.10 -5.00 -7.03
CA GLY A 74 6.67 -5.55 -8.26
C GLY A 74 8.22 -5.57 -8.23
N LYS A 75 8.87 -5.36 -9.38
CA LYS A 75 10.32 -5.22 -9.47
C LYS A 75 10.75 -3.95 -8.75
N SER A 76 11.45 -4.09 -7.64
CA SER A 76 11.77 -3.00 -6.70
C SER A 76 13.06 -3.28 -5.94
N LYS A 77 13.76 -2.20 -5.54
CA LYS A 77 15.03 -2.28 -4.79
C LYS A 77 15.14 -1.12 -3.80
N TRP A 78 15.63 -1.39 -2.60
CA TRP A 78 15.93 -0.37 -1.59
C TRP A 78 16.96 -0.87 -0.58
N LYS A 79 18.02 -0.09 -0.32
CA LYS A 79 19.07 -0.39 0.70
C LYS A 79 19.51 -1.86 0.72
N GLY A 80 19.80 -2.44 -0.46
CA GLY A 80 20.23 -3.84 -0.59
C GLY A 80 19.09 -4.88 -0.65
N PHE A 81 17.86 -4.51 -0.34
CA PHE A 81 16.69 -5.39 -0.48
C PHE A 81 16.15 -5.35 -1.91
N ASN A 82 15.92 -6.52 -2.50
CA ASN A 82 15.26 -6.69 -3.79
C ASN A 82 13.89 -7.33 -3.59
N ASN A 83 12.91 -7.04 -4.50
CA ASN A 83 11.57 -7.58 -4.41
C ASN A 83 10.90 -7.24 -3.08
N LEU A 84 10.62 -5.94 -2.88
CA LEU A 84 10.13 -5.38 -1.61
C LEU A 84 8.80 -5.98 -1.14
N ASN A 85 8.02 -6.66 -2.00
CA ASN A 85 6.84 -7.40 -1.58
C ASN A 85 7.13 -8.33 -0.38
N LYS A 86 8.30 -8.95 -0.37
CA LYS A 86 8.70 -9.89 0.70
C LYS A 86 8.94 -9.20 2.05
N TYR A 87 9.26 -7.93 2.05
CA TYR A 87 9.75 -7.20 3.23
C TYR A 87 8.87 -6.00 3.63
N SER A 88 7.73 -5.81 2.97
CA SER A 88 6.92 -4.61 3.19
C SER A 88 5.44 -4.89 3.39
N ILE A 89 4.77 -3.91 3.99
CA ILE A 89 3.32 -3.74 3.98
C ILE A 89 3.00 -2.68 2.93
N GLY A 90 2.21 -3.02 1.91
CA GLY A 90 1.71 -2.06 0.92
C GLY A 90 0.39 -1.45 1.37
N ILE A 91 0.31 -0.12 1.28
CA ILE A 91 -0.87 0.67 1.62
C ILE A 91 -1.30 1.45 0.38
N GLU A 92 -2.48 1.13 -0.14
CA GLU A 92 -3.09 1.81 -1.28
C GLU A 92 -4.04 2.92 -0.78
N ILE A 93 -3.85 4.14 -1.26
CA ILE A 93 -4.72 5.27 -0.96
C ILE A 93 -5.53 5.59 -2.21
N GLN A 94 -6.85 5.59 -2.10
CA GLN A 94 -7.71 5.85 -3.24
C GLN A 94 -7.48 7.26 -3.78
N ASN A 95 -6.98 7.32 -5.01
CA ASN A 95 -6.77 8.54 -5.77
C ASN A 95 -6.79 8.18 -7.26
N LYS A 96 -7.28 9.09 -8.09
CA LYS A 96 -7.35 8.90 -9.54
C LYS A 96 -5.97 8.74 -10.17
N GLY A 97 -4.93 9.33 -9.56
CA GLY A 97 -3.58 9.31 -10.11
C GLY A 97 -3.43 10.11 -11.39
N HIS A 98 -2.22 10.16 -11.92
CA HIS A 98 -1.86 11.03 -13.03
C HIS A 98 -2.67 10.78 -14.31
N PHE A 99 -3.08 9.53 -14.58
CA PHE A 99 -3.84 9.18 -15.80
C PHE A 99 -5.31 9.61 -15.79
N PHE A 100 -5.94 9.72 -14.60
CA PHE A 100 -7.38 9.98 -14.48
C PHE A 100 -7.69 11.28 -13.73
N GLY A 101 -6.75 12.21 -13.69
CA GLY A 101 -6.90 13.50 -13.00
C GLY A 101 -6.47 13.40 -11.53
N TYR A 102 -5.16 13.51 -11.31
CA TYR A 102 -4.54 13.42 -10.00
C TYR A 102 -5.07 14.49 -9.03
N GLN A 103 -5.56 14.05 -7.89
CA GLN A 103 -6.25 14.87 -6.91
C GLN A 103 -5.40 15.02 -5.64
N ASN A 104 -5.70 16.05 -4.85
CA ASN A 104 -5.20 16.13 -3.48
C ASN A 104 -5.77 14.99 -2.64
N PHE A 105 -4.97 14.48 -1.73
CA PHE A 105 -5.44 13.54 -0.71
C PHE A 105 -6.32 14.26 0.30
N THR A 106 -7.40 13.63 0.74
CA THR A 106 -8.31 14.25 1.72
C THR A 106 -7.67 14.24 3.11
N LYS A 107 -8.04 15.22 3.94
CA LYS A 107 -7.63 15.25 5.35
C LYS A 107 -7.98 13.95 6.08
N LYS A 108 -9.15 13.35 5.76
CA LYS A 108 -9.60 12.08 6.31
C LYS A 108 -8.69 10.91 5.92
N GLN A 109 -8.24 10.86 4.66
CA GLN A 109 -7.27 9.84 4.20
C GLN A 109 -5.95 9.96 4.95
N ILE A 110 -5.38 11.17 5.00
CA ILE A 110 -4.09 11.40 5.65
C ILE A 110 -4.16 11.11 7.14
N PHE A 111 -5.22 11.54 7.83
CA PHE A 111 -5.43 11.21 9.25
C PHE A 111 -5.49 9.70 9.51
N SER A 112 -6.23 8.97 8.67
CA SER A 112 -6.34 7.51 8.77
C SER A 112 -5.01 6.82 8.46
N LEU A 113 -4.27 7.30 7.45
CA LEU A 113 -2.96 6.80 7.08
C LEU A 113 -1.95 6.97 8.22
N ILE A 114 -1.87 8.16 8.81
CA ILE A 114 -0.96 8.45 9.93
C ILE A 114 -1.25 7.51 11.11
N LYS A 115 -2.51 7.31 11.45
CA LYS A 115 -2.90 6.37 12.52
C LYS A 115 -2.47 4.94 12.20
N LEU A 116 -2.71 4.48 10.96
CA LEU A 116 -2.32 3.15 10.52
C LEU A 116 -0.79 2.98 10.55
N ILE A 117 -0.05 3.93 9.99
CA ILE A 117 1.42 3.93 10.00
C ILE A 117 1.97 3.83 11.43
N LYS A 118 1.48 4.65 12.37
CA LYS A 118 1.91 4.60 13.78
C LYS A 118 1.72 3.23 14.40
N ILE A 119 0.58 2.57 14.13
CA ILE A 119 0.30 1.21 14.63
C ILE A 119 1.27 0.21 14.01
N LEU A 120 1.48 0.24 12.70
CA LEU A 120 2.36 -0.70 12.00
C LEU A 120 3.84 -0.52 12.37
N ILE A 121 4.31 0.72 12.49
CA ILE A 121 5.66 1.04 12.97
C ILE A 121 5.90 0.44 14.35
N LYS A 122 4.98 0.65 15.29
CA LYS A 122 5.08 0.11 16.65
C LYS A 122 5.05 -1.42 16.65
N LYS A 123 4.10 -2.00 15.89
CA LYS A 123 3.88 -3.46 15.83
C LYS A 123 5.07 -4.22 15.27
N TYR A 124 5.68 -3.70 14.20
CA TYR A 124 6.76 -4.39 13.45
C TYR A 124 8.14 -3.78 13.68
N LYS A 125 8.26 -2.82 14.60
CA LYS A 125 9.51 -2.10 14.91
C LYS A 125 10.18 -1.51 13.65
N ILE A 126 9.34 -0.98 12.74
CA ILE A 126 9.81 -0.37 11.49
C ILE A 126 10.40 1.00 11.82
N LYS A 127 11.57 1.32 11.25
CA LYS A 127 12.16 2.64 11.36
C LYS A 127 11.38 3.66 10.52
N LYS A 128 11.28 4.93 10.97
CA LYS A 128 10.51 5.98 10.28
C LYS A 128 10.99 6.21 8.85
N GLU A 129 12.31 6.17 8.63
CA GLU A 129 12.95 6.30 7.31
C GLU A 129 12.67 5.12 6.36
N ASN A 130 11.98 4.10 6.83
CA ASN A 130 11.52 2.96 6.02
C ASN A 130 10.03 3.04 5.64
N VAL A 131 9.41 4.22 5.83
CA VAL A 131 8.12 4.56 5.24
C VAL A 131 8.40 5.26 3.92
N LEU A 132 8.11 4.60 2.82
CA LEU A 132 8.57 4.96 1.47
C LEU A 132 7.41 5.07 0.50
N GLY A 133 7.59 5.85 -0.55
CA GLY A 133 6.73 5.80 -1.74
C GLY A 133 7.10 4.66 -2.67
N HIS A 134 6.19 4.29 -3.56
CA HIS A 134 6.52 3.34 -4.61
C HIS A 134 7.59 3.90 -5.55
N SER A 135 7.57 5.20 -5.82
CA SER A 135 8.59 5.91 -6.59
C SER A 135 10.00 5.81 -5.99
N ASP A 136 10.12 5.72 -4.66
CA ASP A 136 11.44 5.59 -4.02
C ASP A 136 12.09 4.23 -4.31
N ILE A 137 11.29 3.18 -4.39
CA ILE A 137 11.76 1.80 -4.56
C ILE A 137 11.77 1.31 -6.01
N ALA A 138 11.14 2.07 -6.92
CA ALA A 138 11.05 1.76 -8.34
C ALA A 138 11.00 3.03 -9.22
N PRO A 139 11.97 3.97 -9.10
CA PRO A 139 11.87 5.33 -9.66
C PRO A 139 11.76 5.39 -11.19
N LEU A 140 12.32 4.42 -11.90
CA LEU A 140 12.23 4.36 -13.37
C LEU A 140 10.86 3.86 -13.88
N ARG A 141 9.97 3.43 -12.98
CA ARG A 141 8.73 2.73 -13.37
C ARG A 141 7.49 3.30 -12.68
N LYS A 142 7.66 3.97 -11.55
CA LYS A 142 6.57 4.38 -10.66
C LYS A 142 6.72 5.83 -10.22
N VAL A 143 5.57 6.50 -10.15
CA VAL A 143 5.47 7.89 -9.69
C VAL A 143 4.63 8.04 -8.43
N ASP A 144 3.89 6.98 -8.04
CA ASP A 144 3.04 6.99 -6.85
C ASP A 144 3.87 7.00 -5.53
N PRO A 145 3.42 7.68 -4.50
CA PRO A 145 2.15 8.39 -4.34
C PRO A 145 2.08 9.78 -4.97
N GLY A 146 3.14 10.26 -5.63
CA GLY A 146 3.19 11.50 -6.39
C GLY A 146 3.43 12.77 -5.56
N GLU A 147 3.57 13.90 -6.25
CA GLU A 147 3.98 15.20 -5.70
C GLU A 147 2.92 15.85 -4.78
N LYS A 148 1.64 15.46 -4.90
CA LYS A 148 0.58 15.96 -4.00
C LYS A 148 0.48 15.16 -2.70
N PHE A 149 1.35 14.17 -2.48
CA PHE A 149 1.38 13.44 -1.24
C PHE A 149 2.09 14.24 -0.15
N PRO A 150 1.43 14.52 0.99
CA PRO A 150 2.00 15.39 2.03
C PRO A 150 2.96 14.62 2.95
N TRP A 151 4.17 14.43 2.49
CA TRP A 151 5.21 13.79 3.31
C TRP A 151 5.50 14.60 4.57
#